data_ab6b218e0e97f6b994fb848d0ed15694
#
_entry.id   ab6b218e0e97f6b994fb848d0ed15694
#
_cell.length_a   1.000
_cell.length_b   1.000
_cell.length_c   1.000
_cell.angle_alpha   90.00
_cell.angle_beta   90.00
_cell.angle_gamma   90.00
#
_symmetry.space_group_name_H-M   'P 1'
#
loop_
_entity.id
_entity.type
_entity.pdbx_description
1 polymer ?
#
loop_
_entity_poly.entity_id
_entity_poly.type
_entity_poly.pdbx_seq_one_letter_code
_entity_poly.pdbx_strand_id
1 'polypeptide(L)'
;MRTFKSLMISLCMGTTLCMCLPQTTTAQTVSSGDSWTWDKGTIVIDTPERPAGQKSVLGLTTPKMEVVRVGFVGLGMRGPGAVERFTYIPGTQIVALCDYEASRAEKCQDILKKASMPKAAIYSGEKGYEELCKRTDIDLVYIAADWLHHFPVAKCALENGKNVAIEVPSAMNLQECWDLINLSEKNRKHCMILENCCYDWFEMNTLNMAQQGVFGEVIRAQGAYIHNLSPFWDHYWKNGKEDKLGWRLDYNMKHRGDVYATHGLGPVAQALDIHRGDRITTLVAMDTKSVVGKDLVEKRTGEECKEFRNGDHTTTLLRTANGKVIEIQHNVMTPQPYNRLYQLTGSKGFANKYPVEGYALDAAQLTASGVQPKVDDLNSHGFLPQAEMEALVEKYQHPILKKYGEMAKEVGGHGGMDFIMDSRLVYCLQNGLPLDMDVYDLAEWCCLAELGAISMDNGCAAVAFPDFTRGEWNVTKGYKHAYLSLIHISEPTRPLYIS
;
A
#
# COMPACT_ATOMS: atom_id res chain seq x y z
N MET A 1 -32.82 10.73 74.84
CA MET A 1 -34.06 10.03 74.62
C MET A 1 -34.70 10.51 73.34
N ARG A 2 -34.51 9.78 72.24
CA ARG A 2 -35.34 9.86 71.00
C ARG A 2 -35.27 8.49 70.33
N THR A 3 -36.43 7.86 70.24
CA THR A 3 -36.68 6.53 69.69
C THR A 3 -36.54 6.48 68.19
N PHE A 4 -35.77 5.49 67.70
CA PHE A 4 -35.72 5.11 66.28
C PHE A 4 -36.77 4.06 66.00
N LYS A 5 -37.69 4.37 65.08
CA LYS A 5 -38.63 3.39 64.51
C LYS A 5 -37.99 2.64 63.40
N SER A 6 -38.00 1.32 63.54
CA SER A 6 -37.53 0.36 62.48
C SER A 6 -38.63 0.29 61.38
N LEU A 7 -38.20 0.45 60.13
CA LEU A 7 -39.04 0.23 58.95
C LEU A 7 -38.50 -1.02 58.23
N MET A 8 -39.29 -2.10 58.33
CA MET A 8 -39.04 -3.32 57.52
C MET A 8 -39.43 -3.06 56.09
N ILE A 9 -38.46 -3.18 55.17
CA ILE A 9 -38.70 -3.25 53.72
C ILE A 9 -38.62 -4.70 53.31
N SER A 10 -39.74 -5.24 52.84
CA SER A 10 -39.84 -6.58 52.26
C SER A 10 -39.16 -6.63 50.91
N LEU A 11 -38.13 -7.48 50.77
CA LEU A 11 -37.41 -7.66 49.53
C LEU A 11 -38.10 -8.76 48.71
N CYS A 12 -38.87 -8.40 47.68
CA CYS A 12 -39.35 -9.34 46.68
C CYS A 12 -38.17 -9.67 45.73
N MET A 13 -37.60 -10.87 45.83
CA MET A 13 -36.72 -11.44 44.80
C MET A 13 -37.53 -11.81 43.56
N GLY A 14 -37.51 -10.94 42.57
CA GLY A 14 -37.91 -11.27 41.21
C GLY A 14 -36.74 -11.88 40.47
N THR A 15 -36.72 -13.20 40.28
CA THR A 15 -35.79 -13.89 39.39
C THR A 15 -36.17 -13.56 37.94
N THR A 16 -35.50 -12.57 37.36
CA THR A 16 -35.58 -12.32 35.91
C THR A 16 -34.72 -13.37 35.20
N LEU A 17 -35.38 -14.38 34.66
CA LEU A 17 -34.80 -15.37 33.79
C LEU A 17 -34.41 -14.62 32.48
N CYS A 18 -33.14 -14.27 32.33
CA CYS A 18 -32.61 -13.73 31.07
C CYS A 18 -32.55 -14.90 30.07
N MET A 19 -33.63 -15.07 29.29
CA MET A 19 -33.58 -15.95 28.12
C MET A 19 -32.63 -15.32 27.10
N CYS A 20 -31.44 -15.83 27.01
CA CYS A 20 -30.57 -15.64 25.83
C CYS A 20 -31.25 -16.35 24.65
N LEU A 21 -32.03 -15.60 23.87
CA LEU A 21 -32.43 -16.05 22.55
C LEU A 21 -31.15 -16.22 21.70
N PRO A 22 -30.99 -17.32 20.97
CA PRO A 22 -29.93 -17.40 20.02
C PRO A 22 -30.14 -16.28 18.98
N GLN A 23 -29.18 -15.37 18.90
CA GLN A 23 -29.15 -14.41 17.80
C GLN A 23 -28.97 -15.23 16.50
N THR A 24 -30.05 -15.30 15.73
CA THR A 24 -29.96 -15.78 14.36
C THR A 24 -29.04 -14.79 13.59
N THR A 25 -27.85 -15.23 13.26
CA THR A 25 -26.93 -14.52 12.38
C THR A 25 -27.58 -14.36 11.01
N THR A 26 -28.18 -13.22 10.75
CA THR A 26 -28.54 -12.83 9.38
C THR A 26 -27.25 -12.36 8.70
N ALA A 27 -26.87 -13.01 7.62
CA ALA A 27 -25.83 -12.50 6.75
C ALA A 27 -26.24 -11.11 6.24
N GLN A 28 -25.40 -10.11 6.50
CA GLN A 28 -25.59 -8.77 5.94
C GLN A 28 -24.76 -8.64 4.67
N THR A 29 -25.35 -8.06 3.63
CA THR A 29 -24.65 -7.79 2.38
C THR A 29 -23.88 -6.49 2.51
N VAL A 30 -22.59 -6.51 2.26
CA VAL A 30 -21.73 -5.33 2.18
C VAL A 30 -21.96 -4.61 0.83
N SER A 31 -21.56 -3.36 0.70
CA SER A 31 -21.76 -2.52 -0.49
C SER A 31 -21.14 -3.09 -1.77
N SER A 32 -20.17 -4.00 -1.64
CA SER A 32 -19.50 -4.74 -2.72
C SER A 32 -20.22 -6.02 -3.16
N GLY A 33 -21.27 -6.45 -2.45
CA GLY A 33 -21.91 -7.73 -2.68
C GLY A 33 -21.30 -8.90 -1.89
N ASP A 34 -20.21 -8.67 -1.14
CA ASP A 34 -19.61 -9.68 -0.28
C ASP A 34 -20.47 -9.97 0.95
N SER A 35 -20.63 -11.23 1.29
CA SER A 35 -21.27 -11.67 2.52
C SER A 35 -20.25 -11.86 3.64
N TRP A 36 -20.61 -11.49 4.87
CA TRP A 36 -19.80 -11.77 6.04
C TRP A 36 -20.65 -12.33 7.18
N THR A 37 -20.01 -13.03 8.10
CA THR A 37 -20.66 -13.67 9.25
C THR A 37 -19.98 -13.26 10.55
N TRP A 38 -20.61 -13.56 11.70
CA TRP A 38 -20.01 -13.37 13.02
C TRP A 38 -19.47 -14.69 13.56
N ASP A 39 -18.21 -14.72 13.99
CA ASP A 39 -17.66 -15.80 14.81
C ASP A 39 -17.05 -15.21 16.09
N LYS A 40 -17.64 -15.54 17.26
CA LYS A 40 -17.14 -15.15 18.60
C LYS A 40 -16.78 -13.66 18.74
N GLY A 41 -17.58 -12.78 18.15
CA GLY A 41 -17.39 -11.33 18.21
C GLY A 41 -16.43 -10.78 17.15
N THR A 42 -16.00 -11.60 16.21
CA THR A 42 -15.21 -11.20 15.05
C THR A 42 -16.07 -11.33 13.79
N ILE A 43 -16.00 -10.33 12.93
CA ILE A 43 -16.58 -10.38 11.59
C ILE A 43 -15.64 -11.20 10.70
N VAL A 44 -16.18 -12.22 10.06
CA VAL A 44 -15.44 -13.11 9.17
C VAL A 44 -15.90 -12.90 7.74
N ILE A 45 -14.97 -12.56 6.88
CA ILE A 45 -15.15 -12.44 5.42
C ILE A 45 -14.49 -13.66 4.79
N ASP A 46 -15.24 -14.36 3.95
CA ASP A 46 -14.75 -15.59 3.35
C ASP A 46 -13.60 -15.30 2.37
N THR A 47 -12.55 -16.11 2.45
CA THR A 47 -11.50 -16.16 1.44
C THR A 47 -11.98 -17.05 0.28
N PRO A 48 -12.22 -16.53 -0.92
CA PRO A 48 -12.68 -17.34 -2.04
C PRO A 48 -11.61 -18.35 -2.46
N GLU A 49 -12.04 -19.55 -2.79
CA GLU A 49 -11.15 -20.59 -3.32
C GLU A 49 -10.49 -20.14 -4.63
N ARG A 50 -9.26 -20.63 -4.85
CA ARG A 50 -8.57 -20.40 -6.12
C ARG A 50 -9.32 -21.10 -7.25
N PRO A 51 -9.68 -20.40 -8.33
CA PRO A 51 -10.35 -21.00 -9.47
C PRO A 51 -9.54 -22.18 -10.04
N ALA A 52 -10.24 -23.22 -10.47
CA ALA A 52 -9.62 -24.45 -10.98
C ALA A 52 -8.63 -24.17 -12.12
N GLY A 53 -7.45 -24.77 -12.05
CA GLY A 53 -6.38 -24.61 -13.04
C GLY A 53 -5.52 -23.36 -12.88
N GLN A 54 -5.85 -22.44 -11.97
CA GLN A 54 -5.01 -21.30 -11.64
C GLN A 54 -3.91 -21.69 -10.64
N LYS A 55 -2.83 -20.93 -10.67
CA LYS A 55 -1.67 -21.10 -9.77
C LYS A 55 -1.25 -19.76 -9.20
N SER A 56 -0.79 -19.77 -7.98
CA SER A 56 -0.20 -18.60 -7.33
C SER A 56 0.82 -17.86 -8.21
N VAL A 57 0.84 -16.57 -8.08
CA VAL A 57 1.82 -15.68 -8.73
C VAL A 57 2.84 -15.11 -7.74
N LEU A 58 2.91 -15.64 -6.50
CA LEU A 58 4.01 -15.37 -5.59
C LEU A 58 5.34 -15.71 -6.26
N GLY A 59 6.25 -14.74 -6.34
CA GLY A 59 7.52 -14.92 -7.02
C GLY A 59 7.42 -15.16 -8.53
N LEU A 60 6.31 -14.74 -9.17
CA LEU A 60 6.13 -14.85 -10.61
C LEU A 60 7.31 -14.28 -11.37
N THR A 61 7.78 -15.01 -12.36
CA THR A 61 8.72 -14.54 -13.38
C THR A 61 8.05 -14.58 -14.75
N THR A 62 8.42 -13.69 -15.62
CA THR A 62 8.00 -13.65 -17.03
C THR A 62 9.21 -13.77 -17.93
N PRO A 63 9.07 -14.12 -19.21
CA PRO A 63 10.20 -14.12 -20.14
C PRO A 63 10.93 -12.77 -20.14
N LYS A 64 12.26 -12.82 -20.27
CA LYS A 64 13.08 -11.60 -20.37
C LYS A 64 12.66 -10.75 -21.55
N MET A 65 12.64 -9.44 -21.35
CA MET A 65 12.31 -8.45 -22.37
C MET A 65 13.53 -7.58 -22.62
N GLU A 66 14.15 -7.66 -23.80
CA GLU A 66 15.27 -6.75 -24.15
C GLU A 66 14.82 -5.29 -24.11
N VAL A 67 13.63 -5.04 -24.63
CA VAL A 67 12.94 -3.74 -24.59
C VAL A 67 11.56 -3.92 -23.97
N VAL A 68 11.24 -3.11 -22.99
CA VAL A 68 9.90 -3.05 -22.38
C VAL A 68 9.08 -2.00 -23.12
N ARG A 69 8.06 -2.43 -23.86
CA ARG A 69 7.16 -1.57 -24.63
C ARG A 69 5.97 -1.19 -23.78
N VAL A 70 5.83 0.10 -23.51
CA VAL A 70 4.88 0.62 -22.51
C VAL A 70 3.77 1.41 -23.17
N GLY A 71 2.54 1.11 -22.74
CA GLY A 71 1.36 1.94 -22.99
C GLY A 71 0.95 2.63 -21.66
N PHE A 72 0.81 3.96 -21.70
CA PHE A 72 0.37 4.75 -20.55
C PHE A 72 -1.12 5.05 -20.64
N VAL A 73 -1.84 4.87 -19.54
CA VAL A 73 -3.28 5.22 -19.43
C VAL A 73 -3.48 6.13 -18.22
N GLY A 74 -4.06 7.31 -18.46
CA GLY A 74 -4.20 8.37 -17.47
C GLY A 74 -3.00 9.33 -17.51
N LEU A 75 -3.20 10.48 -18.15
CA LEU A 75 -2.16 11.49 -18.39
C LEU A 75 -2.56 12.85 -17.78
N GLY A 76 -3.25 12.77 -16.65
CA GLY A 76 -3.63 13.93 -15.85
C GLY A 76 -2.47 14.45 -15.00
N MET A 77 -2.58 14.28 -13.67
CA MET A 77 -1.60 14.82 -12.72
C MET A 77 -0.32 14.00 -12.64
N ARG A 78 -0.42 12.66 -12.50
CA ARG A 78 0.71 11.75 -12.29
C ARG A 78 1.35 11.25 -13.58
N GLY A 79 0.53 10.96 -14.57
CA GLY A 79 0.93 10.33 -15.83
C GLY A 79 2.06 11.03 -16.59
N PRO A 80 2.01 12.36 -16.82
CA PRO A 80 3.08 13.06 -17.54
C PRO A 80 4.46 12.91 -16.87
N GLY A 81 4.52 12.98 -15.55
CA GLY A 81 5.76 12.74 -14.81
C GLY A 81 6.26 11.30 -14.95
N ALA A 82 5.37 10.31 -15.02
CA ALA A 82 5.76 8.93 -15.28
C ALA A 82 6.30 8.75 -16.72
N VAL A 83 5.62 9.32 -17.71
CA VAL A 83 6.10 9.34 -19.10
C VAL A 83 7.50 9.96 -19.17
N GLU A 84 7.74 11.08 -18.48
CA GLU A 84 9.04 11.73 -18.46
C GLU A 84 10.12 10.84 -17.82
N ARG A 85 9.86 10.26 -16.65
CA ARG A 85 10.82 9.35 -15.97
C ARG A 85 11.21 8.15 -16.83
N PHE A 86 10.24 7.58 -17.57
CA PHE A 86 10.53 6.45 -18.46
C PHE A 86 11.45 6.82 -19.63
N THR A 87 11.57 8.09 -20.01
CA THR A 87 12.54 8.52 -21.03
C THR A 87 13.98 8.38 -20.55
N TYR A 88 14.23 8.32 -19.26
CA TYR A 88 15.55 8.15 -18.66
C TYR A 88 15.89 6.68 -18.33
N ILE A 89 14.95 5.75 -18.48
CA ILE A 89 15.16 4.33 -18.14
C ILE A 89 15.60 3.57 -19.39
N PRO A 90 16.82 3.02 -19.45
CA PRO A 90 17.30 2.30 -20.63
C PRO A 90 16.46 1.05 -20.94
N GLY A 91 16.28 0.78 -22.23
CA GLY A 91 15.53 -0.38 -22.70
C GLY A 91 14.03 -0.24 -22.53
N THR A 92 13.51 0.97 -22.49
CA THR A 92 12.07 1.27 -22.56
C THR A 92 11.69 1.86 -23.91
N GLN A 93 10.50 1.58 -24.37
CA GLN A 93 9.89 2.21 -25.52
C GLN A 93 8.43 2.57 -25.19
N ILE A 94 8.10 3.84 -25.26
CA ILE A 94 6.74 4.31 -25.06
C ILE A 94 6.01 4.24 -26.41
N VAL A 95 5.09 3.29 -26.55
CA VAL A 95 4.42 2.98 -27.82
C VAL A 95 2.99 3.47 -27.91
N ALA A 96 2.37 3.79 -26.77
CA ALA A 96 0.99 4.27 -26.70
C ALA A 96 0.77 5.22 -25.53
N LEU A 97 -0.06 6.23 -25.75
CA LEU A 97 -0.50 7.22 -24.77
C LEU A 97 -2.02 7.31 -24.81
N CYS A 98 -2.68 7.17 -23.67
CA CYS A 98 -4.13 7.19 -23.57
C CYS A 98 -4.61 8.09 -22.42
N ASP A 99 -5.53 8.98 -22.71
CA ASP A 99 -6.27 9.74 -21.71
C ASP A 99 -7.71 9.98 -22.19
N TYR A 100 -8.62 10.23 -21.27
CA TYR A 100 -9.96 10.66 -21.63
C TYR A 100 -9.94 11.88 -22.57
N GLU A 101 -9.06 12.85 -22.27
CA GLU A 101 -8.81 14.04 -23.07
C GLU A 101 -7.61 13.85 -24.00
N ALA A 102 -7.84 13.84 -25.33
CA ALA A 102 -6.77 13.70 -26.32
C ALA A 102 -5.63 14.72 -26.15
N SER A 103 -5.95 15.95 -25.73
CA SER A 103 -4.98 17.04 -25.50
C SER A 103 -3.92 16.71 -24.45
N ARG A 104 -4.24 15.85 -23.47
CA ARG A 104 -3.27 15.40 -22.46
C ARG A 104 -2.26 14.41 -23.04
N ALA A 105 -2.73 13.49 -23.89
CA ALA A 105 -1.85 12.57 -24.62
C ALA A 105 -0.96 13.32 -25.62
N GLU A 106 -1.50 14.33 -26.29
CA GLU A 106 -0.73 15.21 -27.20
C GLU A 106 0.39 15.95 -26.47
N LYS A 107 0.13 16.51 -25.27
CA LYS A 107 1.18 17.14 -24.43
C LYS A 107 2.30 16.17 -24.05
N CYS A 108 1.98 14.90 -23.83
CA CYS A 108 3.00 13.89 -23.54
C CYS A 108 3.86 13.54 -24.78
N GLN A 109 3.36 13.73 -26.00
CA GLN A 109 4.22 13.64 -27.21
C GLN A 109 5.35 14.67 -27.21
N ASP A 110 5.13 15.84 -26.62
CA ASP A 110 6.21 16.85 -26.52
C ASP A 110 7.33 16.39 -25.57
N ILE A 111 6.99 15.61 -24.54
CA ILE A 111 7.99 14.97 -23.67
C ILE A 111 8.84 14.00 -24.49
N LEU A 112 8.21 13.10 -25.24
CA LEU A 112 8.89 12.13 -26.09
C LEU A 112 9.79 12.83 -27.14
N LYS A 113 9.27 13.89 -27.77
CA LYS A 113 10.02 14.69 -28.75
C LYS A 113 11.27 15.32 -28.13
N LYS A 114 11.15 15.91 -26.94
CA LYS A 114 12.28 16.50 -26.21
C LYS A 114 13.36 15.43 -25.88
N ALA A 115 12.92 14.22 -25.53
CA ALA A 115 13.79 13.08 -25.24
C ALA A 115 14.31 12.38 -26.51
N SER A 116 14.00 12.88 -27.70
CA SER A 116 14.35 12.26 -29.00
C SER A 116 13.82 10.82 -29.15
N MET A 117 12.71 10.50 -28.49
CA MET A 117 12.04 9.21 -28.60
C MET A 117 11.06 9.16 -29.76
N PRO A 118 10.77 7.98 -30.33
CA PRO A 118 9.76 7.82 -31.35
C PRO A 118 8.37 8.30 -30.90
N LYS A 119 7.55 8.75 -31.84
CA LYS A 119 6.17 9.15 -31.58
C LYS A 119 5.35 7.94 -31.17
N ALA A 120 4.60 8.05 -30.07
CA ALA A 120 3.66 7.05 -29.59
C ALA A 120 2.28 7.21 -30.27
N ALA A 121 1.52 6.12 -30.37
CA ALA A 121 0.11 6.19 -30.80
C ALA A 121 -0.74 6.85 -29.71
N ILE A 122 -1.72 7.64 -30.10
CA ILE A 122 -2.64 8.32 -29.18
C ILE A 122 -3.99 7.62 -29.22
N TYR A 123 -4.54 7.38 -28.03
CA TYR A 123 -5.89 6.90 -27.77
C TYR A 123 -6.61 7.88 -26.86
N SER A 124 -7.91 8.07 -27.05
CA SER A 124 -8.67 9.02 -26.23
C SER A 124 -10.13 8.62 -26.07
N GLY A 125 -10.83 9.32 -25.16
CA GLY A 125 -12.21 9.06 -24.82
C GLY A 125 -12.37 7.97 -23.77
N GLU A 126 -13.61 7.75 -23.34
CA GLU A 126 -13.96 6.87 -22.23
C GLU A 126 -13.44 5.44 -22.39
N LYS A 127 -13.36 4.92 -23.60
CA LYS A 127 -12.93 3.57 -23.95
C LYS A 127 -11.62 3.47 -24.72
N GLY A 128 -10.89 4.58 -24.81
CA GLY A 128 -9.62 4.59 -25.55
C GLY A 128 -8.61 3.54 -25.05
N TYR A 129 -8.63 3.23 -23.77
CA TYR A 129 -7.77 2.20 -23.16
C TYR A 129 -8.08 0.78 -23.68
N GLU A 130 -9.33 0.48 -24.08
CA GLU A 130 -9.70 -0.83 -24.63
C GLU A 130 -8.93 -1.10 -25.94
N GLU A 131 -8.81 -0.11 -26.80
CA GLU A 131 -8.07 -0.23 -28.06
C GLU A 131 -6.54 -0.29 -27.80
N LEU A 132 -6.04 0.45 -26.82
CA LEU A 132 -4.64 0.35 -26.39
C LEU A 132 -4.32 -1.06 -25.93
N CYS A 133 -5.16 -1.66 -25.08
CA CYS A 133 -4.93 -3.00 -24.51
C CYS A 133 -4.91 -4.11 -25.57
N LYS A 134 -5.63 -3.95 -26.68
CA LYS A 134 -5.67 -4.93 -27.80
C LYS A 134 -4.37 -4.98 -28.61
N ARG A 135 -3.50 -3.98 -28.51
CA ARG A 135 -2.24 -3.95 -29.26
C ARG A 135 -1.32 -5.10 -28.87
N THR A 136 -0.69 -5.74 -29.86
CA THR A 136 0.25 -6.85 -29.63
C THR A 136 1.67 -6.39 -29.33
N ASP A 137 1.97 -5.12 -29.59
CA ASP A 137 3.28 -4.49 -29.36
C ASP A 137 3.38 -3.73 -28.03
N ILE A 138 2.53 -4.05 -27.05
CA ILE A 138 2.60 -3.55 -25.68
C ILE A 138 2.90 -4.71 -24.72
N ASP A 139 3.92 -4.57 -23.90
CA ASP A 139 4.33 -5.53 -22.88
C ASP A 139 3.81 -5.15 -21.50
N LEU A 140 3.73 -3.84 -21.22
CA LEU A 140 3.35 -3.26 -19.95
C LEU A 140 2.32 -2.14 -20.17
N VAL A 141 1.22 -2.18 -19.41
CA VAL A 141 0.28 -1.05 -19.28
C VAL A 141 0.54 -0.38 -17.94
N TYR A 142 0.97 0.90 -17.99
CA TYR A 142 1.17 1.75 -16.82
C TYR A 142 -0.07 2.61 -16.60
N ILE A 143 -0.73 2.49 -15.45
CA ILE A 143 -2.03 3.07 -15.16
C ILE A 143 -1.90 4.16 -14.10
N ALA A 144 -2.20 5.40 -14.48
CA ALA A 144 -2.21 6.58 -13.63
C ALA A 144 -3.49 7.41 -13.81
N ALA A 145 -4.61 6.72 -14.04
CA ALA A 145 -5.95 7.30 -14.14
C ALA A 145 -6.48 7.77 -12.78
N ASP A 146 -7.74 8.20 -12.68
CA ASP A 146 -8.41 8.34 -11.39
C ASP A 146 -8.74 6.97 -10.78
N TRP A 147 -9.02 6.95 -9.46
CA TRP A 147 -9.19 5.71 -8.71
C TRP A 147 -10.25 4.76 -9.27
N LEU A 148 -11.37 5.30 -9.79
CA LEU A 148 -12.46 4.48 -10.31
C LEU A 148 -12.13 3.81 -11.65
N HIS A 149 -11.10 4.32 -12.35
CA HIS A 149 -10.63 3.75 -13.62
C HIS A 149 -9.41 2.83 -13.49
N HIS A 150 -8.80 2.74 -12.29
CA HIS A 150 -7.66 1.84 -12.08
C HIS A 150 -8.03 0.39 -12.38
N PHE A 151 -9.07 -0.14 -11.73
CA PHE A 151 -9.49 -1.53 -11.91
C PHE A 151 -10.00 -1.84 -13.34
N PRO A 152 -10.92 -1.08 -13.96
CA PRO A 152 -11.38 -1.37 -15.31
C PRO A 152 -10.26 -1.45 -16.36
N VAL A 153 -9.29 -0.54 -16.27
CA VAL A 153 -8.13 -0.51 -17.18
C VAL A 153 -7.22 -1.71 -16.91
N ALA A 154 -6.91 -2.01 -15.64
CA ALA A 154 -6.07 -3.14 -15.25
C ALA A 154 -6.69 -4.47 -15.68
N LYS A 155 -8.00 -4.64 -15.45
CA LYS A 155 -8.76 -5.82 -15.91
C LYS A 155 -8.62 -6.00 -17.40
N CYS A 156 -8.90 -4.96 -18.19
CA CYS A 156 -8.80 -4.99 -19.64
C CYS A 156 -7.36 -5.37 -20.09
N ALA A 157 -6.34 -4.79 -19.47
CA ALA A 157 -4.95 -5.08 -19.80
C ALA A 157 -4.56 -6.54 -19.49
N LEU A 158 -4.91 -7.04 -18.29
CA LEU A 158 -4.65 -8.43 -17.89
C LEU A 158 -5.38 -9.43 -18.80
N GLU A 159 -6.65 -9.19 -19.15
CA GLU A 159 -7.43 -10.03 -20.07
C GLU A 159 -6.81 -10.07 -21.47
N ASN A 160 -6.13 -9.02 -21.90
CA ASN A 160 -5.37 -8.95 -23.15
C ASN A 160 -3.91 -9.40 -23.01
N GLY A 161 -3.55 -10.07 -21.90
CA GLY A 161 -2.25 -10.69 -21.68
C GLY A 161 -1.11 -9.68 -21.46
N LYS A 162 -1.38 -8.48 -20.95
CA LYS A 162 -0.36 -7.48 -20.61
C LYS A 162 0.08 -7.61 -19.15
N ASN A 163 1.33 -7.25 -18.87
CA ASN A 163 1.72 -6.92 -17.50
C ASN A 163 1.14 -5.55 -17.16
N VAL A 164 0.87 -5.33 -15.87
CA VAL A 164 0.18 -4.12 -15.41
C VAL A 164 0.93 -3.53 -14.22
N ALA A 165 1.06 -2.22 -14.21
CA ALA A 165 1.53 -1.43 -13.08
C ALA A 165 0.52 -0.31 -12.82
N ILE A 166 0.02 -0.18 -11.58
CA ILE A 166 -1.13 0.64 -11.24
C ILE A 166 -0.78 1.60 -10.12
N GLU A 167 -1.03 2.90 -10.31
CA GLU A 167 -0.94 3.92 -9.26
C GLU A 167 -1.87 3.62 -8.08
N VAL A 168 -1.55 4.20 -6.95
CA VAL A 168 -2.22 3.95 -5.67
C VAL A 168 -3.48 4.81 -5.46
N PRO A 169 -4.51 4.24 -4.82
CA PRO A 169 -4.76 2.82 -4.56
C PRO A 169 -5.18 2.10 -5.84
N SER A 170 -4.70 0.87 -6.01
CA SER A 170 -4.88 0.14 -7.27
C SER A 170 -6.24 -0.57 -7.38
N ALA A 171 -6.91 -0.78 -6.25
CA ALA A 171 -8.25 -1.35 -6.13
C ALA A 171 -9.01 -0.59 -5.03
N MET A 172 -10.34 -0.52 -5.16
CA MET A 172 -11.19 0.29 -4.29
C MET A 172 -12.08 -0.56 -3.35
N ASN A 173 -12.16 -1.85 -3.56
CA ASN A 173 -12.95 -2.79 -2.78
C ASN A 173 -12.38 -4.22 -2.86
N LEU A 174 -12.89 -5.11 -1.99
CA LEU A 174 -12.45 -6.51 -1.91
C LEU A 174 -12.69 -7.30 -3.20
N GLN A 175 -13.81 -7.05 -3.89
CA GLN A 175 -14.10 -7.75 -5.14
C GLN A 175 -13.07 -7.41 -6.22
N GLU A 176 -12.70 -6.15 -6.36
CA GLU A 176 -11.65 -5.73 -7.29
C GLU A 176 -10.29 -6.35 -6.93
N CYS A 177 -9.97 -6.44 -5.62
CA CYS A 177 -8.76 -7.11 -5.15
C CYS A 177 -8.73 -8.58 -5.61
N TRP A 178 -9.82 -9.34 -5.38
CA TRP A 178 -9.91 -10.73 -5.78
C TRP A 178 -9.91 -10.92 -7.31
N ASP A 179 -10.56 -10.04 -8.03
CA ASP A 179 -10.60 -10.09 -9.49
C ASP A 179 -9.20 -9.87 -10.09
N LEU A 180 -8.43 -8.89 -9.58
CA LEU A 180 -7.05 -8.67 -10.01
C LEU A 180 -6.15 -9.86 -9.70
N ILE A 181 -6.29 -10.48 -8.52
CA ILE A 181 -5.57 -11.72 -8.18
C ILE A 181 -5.91 -12.83 -9.17
N ASN A 182 -7.20 -13.10 -9.36
CA ASN A 182 -7.65 -14.16 -10.26
C ASN A 182 -7.21 -13.93 -11.70
N LEU A 183 -7.23 -12.69 -12.18
CA LEU A 183 -6.75 -12.34 -13.53
C LEU A 183 -5.24 -12.48 -13.68
N SER A 184 -4.46 -12.06 -12.68
CA SER A 184 -3.02 -12.25 -12.66
C SER A 184 -2.63 -13.72 -12.61
N GLU A 185 -3.27 -14.52 -11.74
CA GLU A 185 -3.08 -15.97 -11.64
C GLU A 185 -3.45 -16.68 -12.94
N LYS A 186 -4.62 -16.36 -13.54
CA LYS A 186 -5.12 -16.94 -14.78
C LYS A 186 -4.20 -16.70 -15.97
N ASN A 187 -3.79 -15.45 -16.14
CA ASN A 187 -3.04 -15.01 -17.33
C ASN A 187 -1.53 -15.10 -17.13
N ARG A 188 -1.05 -15.40 -15.92
CA ARG A 188 0.39 -15.45 -15.57
C ARG A 188 1.09 -14.16 -15.94
N LYS A 189 0.47 -12.99 -15.57
CA LYS A 189 0.98 -11.66 -15.81
C LYS A 189 1.19 -10.92 -14.51
N HIS A 190 2.22 -10.09 -14.48
CA HIS A 190 2.45 -9.21 -13.35
C HIS A 190 1.32 -8.20 -13.21
N CYS A 191 0.90 -7.95 -11.98
CA CYS A 191 0.01 -6.87 -11.58
C CYS A 191 0.65 -6.20 -10.36
N MET A 192 1.35 -5.10 -10.57
CA MET A 192 2.13 -4.41 -9.56
C MET A 192 1.40 -3.15 -9.10
N ILE A 193 1.34 -2.95 -7.79
CA ILE A 193 0.99 -1.65 -7.22
C ILE A 193 2.21 -0.72 -7.26
N LEU A 194 2.00 0.54 -7.63
CA LEU A 194 3.06 1.54 -7.71
C LEU A 194 3.18 2.32 -6.38
N GLU A 195 3.50 1.58 -5.32
CA GLU A 195 3.70 2.16 -3.99
C GLU A 195 5.12 2.72 -3.86
N ASN A 196 5.27 3.98 -4.21
CA ASN A 196 6.56 4.66 -4.27
C ASN A 196 7.25 4.82 -2.91
N CYS A 197 6.48 4.87 -1.80
CA CYS A 197 7.06 5.03 -0.46
C CYS A 197 7.93 3.85 -0.03
N CYS A 198 7.74 2.66 -0.64
CA CYS A 198 8.64 1.52 -0.47
C CYS A 198 10.06 1.78 -0.98
N TYR A 199 10.26 2.81 -1.80
CA TYR A 199 11.55 3.17 -2.41
C TYR A 199 12.12 4.49 -1.87
N ASP A 200 11.56 5.03 -0.80
CA ASP A 200 12.14 6.18 -0.13
C ASP A 200 13.42 5.80 0.62
N TRP A 201 14.30 6.76 0.78
CA TRP A 201 15.68 6.56 1.28
C TRP A 201 15.71 5.95 2.69
N PHE A 202 14.90 6.50 3.60
CA PHE A 202 14.85 6.01 4.96
C PHE A 202 14.25 4.61 5.03
N GLU A 203 13.12 4.38 4.35
CA GLU A 203 12.42 3.12 4.32
C GLU A 203 13.30 2.00 3.73
N MET A 204 13.98 2.25 2.62
CA MET A 204 14.88 1.25 2.01
C MET A 204 16.09 0.93 2.89
N ASN A 205 16.75 1.94 3.47
CA ASN A 205 17.87 1.71 4.37
C ASN A 205 17.43 0.96 5.63
N THR A 206 16.30 1.33 6.20
CA THR A 206 15.72 0.68 7.39
C THR A 206 15.30 -0.76 7.08
N LEU A 207 14.72 -1.01 5.91
CA LEU A 207 14.41 -2.36 5.44
C LEU A 207 15.68 -3.22 5.36
N ASN A 208 16.76 -2.70 4.76
CA ASN A 208 18.03 -3.41 4.68
C ASN A 208 18.64 -3.69 6.08
N MET A 209 18.52 -2.74 7.00
CA MET A 209 18.92 -2.92 8.41
C MET A 209 18.09 -4.01 9.10
N ALA A 210 16.76 -3.98 8.95
CA ALA A 210 15.85 -4.96 9.52
C ALA A 210 16.16 -6.38 9.01
N GLN A 211 16.35 -6.54 7.71
CA GLN A 211 16.71 -7.82 7.07
C GLN A 211 18.04 -8.37 7.54
N GLN A 212 18.96 -7.52 7.98
CA GLN A 212 20.27 -7.91 8.54
C GLN A 212 20.27 -7.97 10.07
N GLY A 213 19.11 -7.88 10.71
CA GLY A 213 18.94 -8.09 12.14
C GLY A 213 19.38 -6.94 13.05
N VAL A 214 19.60 -5.74 12.49
CA VAL A 214 20.04 -4.56 13.29
C VAL A 214 19.05 -4.25 14.41
N PHE A 215 17.75 -4.43 14.18
CA PHE A 215 16.71 -4.17 15.18
C PHE A 215 16.31 -5.43 15.99
N GLY A 216 16.95 -6.58 15.75
CA GLY A 216 16.49 -7.86 16.26
C GLY A 216 15.18 -8.30 15.61
N GLU A 217 14.31 -8.97 16.36
CA GLU A 217 12.98 -9.31 15.91
C GLU A 217 12.07 -8.06 15.91
N VAL A 218 11.52 -7.68 14.77
CA VAL A 218 10.58 -6.56 14.67
C VAL A 218 9.22 -7.05 15.16
N ILE A 219 8.70 -6.41 16.21
CA ILE A 219 7.46 -6.82 16.91
C ILE A 219 6.30 -5.86 16.68
N ARG A 220 6.59 -4.61 16.31
CA ARG A 220 5.59 -3.58 16.05
C ARG A 220 6.04 -2.64 14.94
N ALA A 221 5.09 -2.19 14.12
CA ALA A 221 5.31 -1.14 13.14
C ALA A 221 4.19 -0.10 13.17
N GLN A 222 4.50 1.12 12.73
CA GLN A 222 3.53 2.17 12.50
C GLN A 222 3.76 2.80 11.13
N GLY A 223 2.66 3.06 10.43
CA GLY A 223 2.64 3.77 9.16
C GLY A 223 1.53 4.81 9.14
N ALA A 224 1.64 5.78 8.23
CA ALA A 224 0.59 6.80 8.10
C ALA A 224 0.56 7.41 6.70
N TYR A 225 -0.59 7.97 6.36
CA TYR A 225 -0.73 9.01 5.35
C TYR A 225 -1.49 10.20 5.95
N ILE A 226 -0.74 11.13 6.51
CA ILE A 226 -1.24 12.39 7.05
C ILE A 226 -0.77 13.51 6.12
N HIS A 227 -1.69 14.02 5.30
CA HIS A 227 -1.39 14.99 4.27
C HIS A 227 -2.57 15.94 4.08
N ASN A 228 -2.49 17.13 4.65
CA ASN A 228 -3.52 18.14 4.41
C ASN A 228 -3.62 18.46 2.91
N LEU A 229 -4.67 17.97 2.26
CA LEU A 229 -4.92 18.17 0.83
C LEU A 229 -5.68 19.45 0.51
N SER A 230 -6.03 20.27 1.51
CA SER A 230 -6.82 21.49 1.29
C SER A 230 -6.30 22.40 0.16
N PRO A 231 -4.98 22.57 -0.04
CA PRO A 231 -4.45 23.34 -1.16
C PRO A 231 -4.55 22.65 -2.51
N PHE A 232 -4.85 21.33 -2.53
CA PHE A 232 -4.73 20.50 -3.73
C PHE A 232 -6.07 19.95 -4.25
N TRP A 233 -7.21 20.18 -3.56
CA TRP A 233 -8.50 19.61 -3.98
C TRP A 233 -8.88 20.00 -5.41
N ASP A 234 -8.48 21.19 -5.87
CA ASP A 234 -8.78 21.68 -7.22
C ASP A 234 -8.05 20.88 -8.33
N HIS A 235 -6.99 20.16 -7.99
CA HIS A 235 -6.27 19.29 -8.93
C HIS A 235 -7.04 18.01 -9.28
N TYR A 236 -8.07 17.67 -8.49
CA TYR A 236 -8.87 16.45 -8.67
C TYR A 236 -10.20 16.69 -9.39
N TRP A 237 -10.37 17.84 -10.04
CA TRP A 237 -11.56 18.12 -10.84
C TRP A 237 -11.61 17.26 -12.09
N LYS A 238 -12.77 16.62 -12.32
CA LYS A 238 -12.98 15.75 -13.47
C LYS A 238 -13.24 16.58 -14.75
N ASN A 239 -14.09 17.60 -14.66
CA ASN A 239 -14.59 18.37 -15.79
C ASN A 239 -14.37 19.88 -15.62
N GLY A 240 -13.23 20.30 -15.10
CA GLY A 240 -12.94 21.72 -14.87
C GLY A 240 -13.72 22.35 -13.74
N LYS A 241 -13.95 23.67 -13.83
CA LYS A 241 -14.50 24.46 -12.71
C LYS A 241 -15.97 24.16 -12.33
N GLU A 242 -16.68 23.40 -13.14
CA GLU A 242 -18.08 23.02 -12.86
C GLU A 242 -18.19 21.88 -11.85
N ASP A 243 -17.17 21.04 -11.75
CA ASP A 243 -17.07 20.01 -10.73
C ASP A 243 -16.53 20.58 -9.41
N LYS A 244 -17.45 21.10 -8.59
CA LYS A 244 -17.11 21.78 -7.33
C LYS A 244 -16.41 20.87 -6.29
N LEU A 245 -16.65 19.56 -6.33
CA LEU A 245 -16.09 18.62 -5.36
C LEU A 245 -14.77 18.01 -5.84
N GLY A 246 -14.68 17.65 -7.11
CA GLY A 246 -13.63 16.80 -7.62
C GLY A 246 -13.81 15.33 -7.20
N TRP A 247 -13.35 14.40 -8.02
CA TRP A 247 -13.58 12.97 -7.82
C TRP A 247 -13.02 12.44 -6.47
N ARG A 248 -11.92 12.99 -5.99
CA ARG A 248 -11.28 12.51 -4.75
C ARG A 248 -12.02 12.97 -3.49
N LEU A 249 -12.51 14.23 -3.46
CA LEU A 249 -13.28 14.73 -2.34
C LEU A 249 -14.66 14.05 -2.30
N ASP A 250 -15.31 13.88 -3.47
CA ASP A 250 -16.56 13.14 -3.62
C ASP A 250 -16.43 11.69 -3.13
N TYR A 251 -15.30 11.04 -3.45
CA TYR A 251 -15.01 9.70 -2.94
C TYR A 251 -14.93 9.66 -1.40
N ASN A 252 -14.16 10.57 -0.79
CA ASN A 252 -14.08 10.69 0.67
C ASN A 252 -15.43 11.02 1.32
N MET A 253 -16.28 11.81 0.66
CA MET A 253 -17.61 12.11 1.16
C MET A 253 -18.52 10.87 1.22
N LYS A 254 -18.36 9.94 0.29
CA LYS A 254 -19.22 8.76 0.13
C LYS A 254 -18.67 7.50 0.83
N HIS A 255 -17.40 7.41 1.10
CA HIS A 255 -16.74 6.23 1.66
C HIS A 255 -16.14 6.52 3.03
N ARG A 256 -16.04 5.49 3.87
CA ARG A 256 -15.50 5.55 5.22
C ARG A 256 -14.22 4.74 5.31
N GLY A 257 -13.30 5.14 6.18
CA GLY A 257 -12.09 4.37 6.47
C GLY A 257 -10.82 4.95 5.90
N ASP A 258 -9.77 4.16 5.96
CA ASP A 258 -8.45 4.52 5.44
C ASP A 258 -8.42 4.33 3.91
N VAL A 259 -8.98 5.29 3.18
CA VAL A 259 -9.12 5.23 1.71
C VAL A 259 -7.79 5.38 0.96
N TYR A 260 -6.69 5.59 1.68
CA TYR A 260 -5.35 5.76 1.08
C TYR A 260 -4.25 5.16 1.96
N ALA A 261 -4.47 3.95 2.46
CA ALA A 261 -3.61 3.24 3.42
C ALA A 261 -2.23 2.87 2.88
N THR A 262 -2.08 2.75 1.58
CA THR A 262 -0.95 2.08 0.93
C THR A 262 0.40 2.71 1.27
N HIS A 263 0.49 4.03 1.36
CA HIS A 263 1.72 4.74 1.74
C HIS A 263 2.18 4.45 3.18
N GLY A 264 1.22 4.18 4.08
CA GLY A 264 1.56 3.79 5.44
C GLY A 264 1.86 2.29 5.56
N LEU A 265 1.02 1.45 4.93
CA LEU A 265 1.11 0.00 5.10
C LEU A 265 2.22 -0.63 4.26
N GLY A 266 2.39 -0.22 3.01
CA GLY A 266 3.33 -0.87 2.08
C GLY A 266 4.75 -1.00 2.62
N PRO A 267 5.42 0.10 3.03
CA PRO A 267 6.78 0.02 3.54
C PRO A 267 6.93 -0.84 4.80
N VAL A 268 5.96 -0.75 5.74
CA VAL A 268 6.03 -1.55 6.97
C VAL A 268 5.70 -3.03 6.71
N ALA A 269 4.83 -3.33 5.76
CA ALA A 269 4.51 -4.70 5.36
C ALA A 269 5.74 -5.43 4.80
N GLN A 270 6.56 -4.75 3.99
CA GLN A 270 7.83 -5.29 3.51
C GLN A 270 8.80 -5.59 4.65
N ALA A 271 8.91 -4.69 5.63
CA ALA A 271 9.80 -4.87 6.78
C ALA A 271 9.33 -5.98 7.75
N LEU A 272 8.06 -6.33 7.70
CA LEU A 272 7.44 -7.39 8.52
C LEU A 272 7.32 -8.73 7.80
N ASP A 273 7.82 -8.84 6.56
CA ASP A 273 7.77 -10.03 5.73
C ASP A 273 6.35 -10.52 5.40
N ILE A 274 5.41 -9.59 5.25
CA ILE A 274 4.03 -9.94 4.91
C ILE A 274 3.99 -10.64 3.54
N HIS A 275 3.22 -11.75 3.45
CA HIS A 275 3.19 -12.72 2.34
C HIS A 275 4.50 -13.47 2.09
N ARG A 276 5.53 -13.25 2.93
CA ARG A 276 6.86 -13.87 2.80
C ARG A 276 7.36 -14.41 4.15
N GLY A 277 6.43 -15.04 4.90
CA GLY A 277 6.68 -15.62 6.22
C GLY A 277 5.74 -15.12 7.32
N ASP A 278 4.95 -14.06 7.04
CA ASP A 278 3.90 -13.56 7.92
C ASP A 278 2.68 -13.12 7.08
N ARG A 279 1.54 -12.88 7.72
CA ARG A 279 0.33 -12.32 7.09
C ARG A 279 -0.49 -11.54 8.11
N ILE A 280 -1.28 -10.61 7.69
CA ILE A 280 -2.28 -9.95 8.54
C ILE A 280 -3.44 -10.91 8.80
N THR A 281 -3.94 -10.97 10.03
CA THR A 281 -5.02 -11.87 10.45
C THR A 281 -6.25 -11.15 10.96
N THR A 282 -6.07 -9.95 11.52
CA THR A 282 -7.16 -9.22 12.17
C THR A 282 -6.98 -7.73 11.99
N LEU A 283 -8.09 -7.03 11.78
CA LEU A 283 -8.19 -5.58 11.69
C LEU A 283 -9.21 -5.06 12.71
N VAL A 284 -8.90 -3.92 13.34
CA VAL A 284 -9.84 -3.06 14.06
C VAL A 284 -9.60 -1.63 13.62
N ALA A 285 -10.67 -0.92 13.24
CA ALA A 285 -10.58 0.48 12.84
C ALA A 285 -11.49 1.37 13.68
N MET A 286 -11.04 2.62 13.86
CA MET A 286 -11.79 3.67 14.54
C MET A 286 -11.53 5.00 13.85
N ASP A 287 -12.55 5.83 13.70
CA ASP A 287 -12.44 7.15 13.11
C ASP A 287 -13.04 8.25 14.01
N THR A 288 -12.68 9.47 13.73
CA THR A 288 -13.30 10.66 14.29
C THR A 288 -14.59 10.98 13.52
N LYS A 289 -15.44 11.85 14.08
CA LYS A 289 -16.48 12.49 13.27
C LYS A 289 -15.84 13.35 12.17
N SER A 290 -16.53 13.53 11.05
CA SER A 290 -16.17 14.49 10.03
C SER A 290 -16.62 15.90 10.44
N VAL A 291 -15.68 16.80 10.64
CA VAL A 291 -15.89 18.23 10.89
C VAL A 291 -15.37 19.03 9.71
N VAL A 292 -14.09 18.82 9.40
CA VAL A 292 -13.39 19.55 8.32
C VAL A 292 -13.86 19.11 6.95
N GLY A 293 -14.14 17.80 6.77
CA GLY A 293 -14.70 17.28 5.51
C GLY A 293 -16.05 17.92 5.16
N LYS A 294 -16.96 18.00 6.14
CA LYS A 294 -18.27 18.70 5.95
C LYS A 294 -18.09 20.17 5.61
N ASP A 295 -17.34 20.89 6.43
CA ASP A 295 -17.07 22.33 6.23
C ASP A 295 -16.45 22.61 4.86
N LEU A 296 -15.57 21.74 4.38
CA LEU A 296 -14.95 21.86 3.06
C LEU A 296 -15.99 21.73 1.94
N VAL A 297 -16.88 20.72 2.02
CA VAL A 297 -17.95 20.53 1.03
C VAL A 297 -18.88 21.74 1.02
N GLU A 298 -19.35 22.20 2.17
CA GLU A 298 -20.24 23.37 2.31
C GLU A 298 -19.62 24.63 1.73
N LYS A 299 -18.34 24.89 2.00
CA LYS A 299 -17.61 26.03 1.43
C LYS A 299 -17.49 25.97 -0.09
N ARG A 300 -17.31 24.76 -0.64
CA ARG A 300 -17.13 24.59 -2.09
C ARG A 300 -18.44 24.60 -2.87
N THR A 301 -19.49 24.02 -2.30
CA THR A 301 -20.79 23.92 -2.97
C THR A 301 -21.72 25.10 -2.69
N GLY A 302 -21.61 25.71 -1.50
CA GLY A 302 -22.55 26.69 -0.99
C GLY A 302 -23.82 26.04 -0.43
N GLU A 303 -23.86 24.72 -0.25
CA GLU A 303 -24.99 23.94 0.21
C GLU A 303 -24.63 23.19 1.51
N GLU A 304 -25.63 22.89 2.35
CA GLU A 304 -25.45 22.10 3.57
C GLU A 304 -24.99 20.69 3.23
N CYS A 305 -23.88 20.23 3.82
CA CYS A 305 -23.40 18.87 3.72
C CYS A 305 -24.10 17.99 4.77
N LYS A 306 -25.18 17.33 4.39
CA LYS A 306 -25.96 16.48 5.30
C LYS A 306 -25.15 15.30 5.81
N GLU A 307 -24.36 14.68 4.95
CA GLU A 307 -23.55 13.51 5.29
C GLU A 307 -22.16 13.60 4.64
N PHE A 308 -21.14 13.31 5.45
CA PHE A 308 -19.77 13.05 4.98
C PHE A 308 -19.30 11.82 5.74
N ARG A 309 -19.14 10.71 5.04
CA ARG A 309 -18.93 9.39 5.67
C ARG A 309 -17.54 9.21 6.24
N ASN A 310 -16.50 9.74 5.58
CA ASN A 310 -15.15 9.58 6.07
C ASN A 310 -14.90 10.47 7.29
N GLY A 311 -14.38 9.91 8.35
CA GLY A 311 -13.87 10.70 9.47
C GLY A 311 -12.70 11.58 9.07
N ASP A 312 -12.48 12.68 9.78
CA ASP A 312 -11.31 13.54 9.51
C ASP A 312 -9.99 12.81 9.81
N HIS A 313 -10.01 11.82 10.70
CA HIS A 313 -8.87 10.97 11.02
C HIS A 313 -9.33 9.54 11.27
N THR A 314 -8.61 8.57 10.71
CA THR A 314 -8.82 7.13 10.94
C THR A 314 -7.55 6.51 11.53
N THR A 315 -7.73 5.64 12.53
CA THR A 315 -6.68 4.78 13.08
C THR A 315 -7.09 3.32 12.92
N THR A 316 -6.23 2.53 12.29
CA THR A 316 -6.44 1.11 12.04
C THR A 316 -5.35 0.30 12.73
N LEU A 317 -5.73 -0.69 13.54
CA LEU A 317 -4.84 -1.66 14.18
C LEU A 317 -4.95 -2.99 13.47
N LEU A 318 -3.79 -3.56 13.13
CA LEU A 318 -3.67 -4.84 12.47
C LEU A 318 -2.83 -5.79 13.33
N ARG A 319 -3.21 -7.07 13.35
CA ARG A 319 -2.42 -8.13 13.99
C ARG A 319 -1.98 -9.14 12.95
N THR A 320 -0.75 -9.62 13.06
CA THR A 320 -0.21 -10.66 12.16
C THR A 320 -0.28 -12.05 12.76
N ALA A 321 -0.10 -13.07 11.92
CA ALA A 321 -0.07 -14.47 12.32
C ALA A 321 1.08 -14.77 13.29
N ASN A 322 2.23 -14.10 13.16
CA ASN A 322 3.37 -14.22 14.06
C ASN A 322 3.24 -13.32 15.30
N GLY A 323 2.08 -12.67 15.53
CA GLY A 323 1.79 -11.91 16.74
C GLY A 323 2.31 -10.47 16.73
N LYS A 324 2.79 -9.95 15.59
CA LYS A 324 3.20 -8.56 15.45
C LYS A 324 1.97 -7.66 15.37
N VAL A 325 2.14 -6.36 15.69
CA VAL A 325 1.08 -5.36 15.61
C VAL A 325 1.51 -4.23 14.68
N ILE A 326 0.59 -3.83 13.81
CA ILE A 326 0.76 -2.67 12.91
C ILE A 326 -0.32 -1.64 13.25
N GLU A 327 0.06 -0.37 13.29
CA GLU A 327 -0.86 0.75 13.41
C GLU A 327 -0.76 1.62 12.15
N ILE A 328 -1.89 1.88 11.50
CA ILE A 328 -1.98 2.74 10.31
C ILE A 328 -2.87 3.92 10.63
N GLN A 329 -2.44 5.13 10.25
CA GLN A 329 -3.18 6.36 10.41
C GLN A 329 -3.43 7.03 9.05
N HIS A 330 -4.63 7.55 8.87
CA HIS A 330 -5.00 8.30 7.67
C HIS A 330 -5.69 9.62 8.04
N ASN A 331 -5.23 10.72 7.44
CA ASN A 331 -5.84 12.04 7.59
C ASN A 331 -5.46 12.92 6.40
N VAL A 332 -6.45 13.33 5.62
CA VAL A 332 -6.24 14.19 4.44
C VAL A 332 -7.00 15.52 4.55
N MET A 333 -7.70 15.74 5.66
CA MET A 333 -8.61 16.87 5.85
C MET A 333 -8.06 17.96 6.76
N THR A 334 -7.42 17.57 7.88
CA THR A 334 -7.07 18.54 8.93
C THR A 334 -5.72 19.21 8.67
N PRO A 335 -5.53 20.44 9.17
CA PRO A 335 -4.28 21.18 9.01
C PRO A 335 -3.19 20.59 9.91
N GLN A 336 -2.56 19.53 9.46
CA GLN A 336 -1.40 18.92 10.11
C GLN A 336 -0.17 18.99 9.20
N PRO A 337 1.06 19.07 9.77
CA PRO A 337 2.28 18.86 9.00
C PRO A 337 2.26 17.53 8.28
N TYR A 338 2.83 17.48 7.08
CA TYR A 338 2.97 16.25 6.31
C TYR A 338 3.68 15.17 7.13
N ASN A 339 3.08 13.98 7.18
CA ASN A 339 3.62 12.87 7.95
C ASN A 339 3.21 11.53 7.30
N ARG A 340 4.19 10.76 6.86
CA ARG A 340 4.02 9.39 6.38
C ARG A 340 4.51 8.36 7.40
N LEU A 341 4.51 8.69 8.66
CA LEU A 341 5.03 7.88 9.76
C LEU A 341 5.52 6.50 9.31
N TYR A 342 6.81 6.28 9.49
CA TYR A 342 7.40 4.96 9.30
C TYR A 342 8.21 4.65 10.55
N GLN A 343 7.73 3.67 11.32
CA GLN A 343 8.32 3.33 12.59
C GLN A 343 8.39 1.81 12.74
N LEU A 344 9.56 1.31 13.14
CA LEU A 344 9.75 -0.09 13.49
C LEU A 344 10.25 -0.20 14.92
N THR A 345 9.60 -1.03 15.73
CA THR A 345 10.04 -1.40 17.06
C THR A 345 10.50 -2.85 17.02
N GLY A 346 11.79 -3.06 17.26
CA GLY A 346 12.38 -4.38 17.36
C GLY A 346 12.82 -4.72 18.78
N SER A 347 13.19 -5.96 18.99
CA SER A 347 13.67 -6.46 20.30
C SER A 347 15.05 -5.90 20.71
N LYS A 348 15.78 -5.28 19.77
CA LYS A 348 17.13 -4.74 19.97
C LYS A 348 17.34 -3.34 19.43
N GLY A 349 16.33 -2.72 18.84
CA GLY A 349 16.46 -1.40 18.29
C GLY A 349 15.15 -0.84 17.76
N PHE A 350 15.21 0.42 17.38
CA PHE A 350 14.06 1.21 16.96
C PHE A 350 14.44 2.10 15.79
N ALA A 351 13.52 2.28 14.86
CA ALA A 351 13.63 3.21 13.75
C ALA A 351 12.40 4.11 13.69
N ASN A 352 12.59 5.39 13.40
CA ASN A 352 11.51 6.37 13.26
C ASN A 352 11.84 7.41 12.20
N LYS A 353 10.88 7.71 11.31
CA LYS A 353 11.06 8.74 10.29
C LYS A 353 10.45 10.08 10.67
N TYR A 354 9.24 10.08 11.18
CA TYR A 354 8.48 11.31 11.47
C TYR A 354 8.07 11.36 12.95
N PRO A 355 8.06 12.55 13.60
CA PRO A 355 8.50 13.87 13.06
C PRO A 355 10.03 14.04 13.07
N VAL A 356 10.77 13.12 13.70
CA VAL A 356 12.23 13.14 13.79
C VAL A 356 12.76 11.84 13.20
N GLU A 357 13.63 11.97 12.19
CA GLU A 357 14.30 10.82 11.59
C GLU A 357 15.43 10.35 12.46
N GLY A 358 15.48 9.04 12.77
CA GLY A 358 16.55 8.47 13.57
C GLY A 358 16.38 7.00 13.91
N TYR A 359 17.46 6.45 14.46
CA TYR A 359 17.55 5.09 14.96
C TYR A 359 17.91 5.13 16.45
N ALA A 360 17.41 4.18 17.24
CA ALA A 360 17.82 4.03 18.64
C ALA A 360 18.32 2.59 18.87
N LEU A 361 19.58 2.48 19.27
CA LEU A 361 20.28 1.24 19.63
C LEU A 361 21.11 1.49 20.89
N ASP A 362 21.32 0.46 21.69
CA ASP A 362 22.36 0.52 22.73
C ASP A 362 23.77 0.29 22.15
N ALA A 363 24.79 0.56 22.94
CA ALA A 363 26.19 0.44 22.54
C ALA A 363 26.57 -0.98 22.08
N ALA A 364 26.02 -2.00 22.74
CA ALA A 364 26.30 -3.40 22.43
C ALA A 364 25.69 -3.79 21.07
N GLN A 365 24.46 -3.40 20.81
CA GLN A 365 23.78 -3.67 19.53
C GLN A 365 24.40 -2.87 18.39
N LEU A 366 24.79 -1.62 18.61
CA LEU A 366 25.47 -0.81 17.59
C LEU A 366 26.81 -1.47 17.22
N THR A 367 27.61 -1.92 18.23
CA THR A 367 28.85 -2.67 18.02
C THR A 367 28.59 -3.97 17.24
N ALA A 368 27.58 -4.75 17.64
CA ALA A 368 27.19 -5.97 16.95
C ALA A 368 26.76 -5.69 15.48
N SER A 369 26.20 -4.51 15.22
CA SER A 369 25.90 -4.03 13.88
C SER A 369 27.14 -3.51 13.13
N GLY A 370 28.33 -3.57 13.76
CA GLY A 370 29.63 -3.22 13.18
C GLY A 370 29.87 -1.72 13.02
N VAL A 371 29.24 -0.92 13.87
CA VAL A 371 29.53 0.50 14.05
C VAL A 371 30.03 0.70 15.48
N GLN A 372 31.18 1.34 15.65
CA GLN A 372 31.74 1.57 16.99
C GLN A 372 31.08 2.81 17.63
N PRO A 373 30.53 2.70 18.85
CA PRO A 373 30.06 3.87 19.58
C PRO A 373 31.21 4.85 19.82
N LYS A 374 30.91 6.14 19.68
CA LYS A 374 31.83 7.23 20.06
C LYS A 374 31.49 7.82 21.42
N VAL A 375 30.38 7.40 22.01
CA VAL A 375 29.85 7.83 23.31
C VAL A 375 29.78 6.62 24.21
N ASP A 376 30.40 6.72 25.41
CA ASP A 376 30.60 5.59 26.31
C ASP A 376 29.31 5.06 26.96
N ASP A 377 28.28 5.90 27.15
CA ASP A 377 27.01 5.58 27.80
C ASP A 377 25.82 5.48 26.83
N LEU A 378 26.09 5.17 25.56
CA LEU A 378 25.06 5.05 24.56
C LEU A 378 24.03 4.00 24.96
N ASN A 379 22.78 4.44 25.07
CA ASN A 379 21.63 3.61 25.42
C ASN A 379 20.44 3.95 24.48
N SER A 380 19.44 3.10 24.45
CA SER A 380 18.28 3.25 23.55
C SER A 380 17.19 4.20 24.06
N HIS A 381 17.43 5.00 25.09
CA HIS A 381 16.49 6.03 25.56
C HIS A 381 16.41 7.25 24.64
N GLY A 382 17.42 7.45 23.81
CA GLY A 382 17.46 8.51 22.79
C GLY A 382 17.81 7.95 21.42
N PHE A 383 17.66 8.79 20.40
CA PHE A 383 18.20 8.45 19.10
C PHE A 383 19.72 8.47 19.11
N LEU A 384 20.32 7.71 18.21
CA LEU A 384 21.76 7.73 17.98
C LEU A 384 22.24 9.16 17.71
N PRO A 385 23.40 9.57 18.22
CA PRO A 385 24.04 10.79 17.81
C PRO A 385 24.29 10.77 16.27
N GLN A 386 24.36 11.94 15.66
CA GLN A 386 24.43 12.07 14.20
C GLN A 386 25.55 11.25 13.56
N ALA A 387 26.73 11.24 14.17
CA ALA A 387 27.91 10.54 13.62
C ALA A 387 27.74 9.00 13.61
N GLU A 388 27.11 8.43 14.63
CA GLU A 388 26.79 7.00 14.69
C GLU A 388 25.65 6.65 13.74
N MET A 389 24.65 7.53 13.61
CA MET A 389 23.53 7.37 12.67
C MET A 389 24.05 7.40 11.22
N GLU A 390 24.90 8.37 10.85
CA GLU A 390 25.52 8.44 9.53
C GLU A 390 26.35 7.20 9.20
N ALA A 391 27.17 6.74 10.14
CA ALA A 391 27.96 5.53 9.97
C ALA A 391 27.09 4.27 9.80
N LEU A 392 25.98 4.18 10.52
CA LEU A 392 25.02 3.09 10.38
C LEU A 392 24.33 3.13 9.01
N VAL A 393 23.86 4.29 8.58
CA VAL A 393 23.23 4.49 7.27
C VAL A 393 24.21 4.20 6.12
N GLU A 394 25.45 4.67 6.21
CA GLU A 394 26.48 4.40 5.21
C GLU A 394 26.74 2.90 5.05
N LYS A 395 26.89 2.20 6.20
CA LYS A 395 27.12 0.75 6.21
C LYS A 395 25.97 -0.04 5.63
N TYR A 396 24.74 0.31 5.97
CA TYR A 396 23.54 -0.41 5.58
C TYR A 396 22.80 0.25 4.41
N GLN A 397 23.44 1.18 3.69
CA GLN A 397 22.83 1.78 2.51
C GLN A 397 22.36 0.70 1.55
N HIS A 398 21.08 0.76 1.19
CA HIS A 398 20.47 -0.27 0.36
C HIS A 398 21.13 -0.34 -1.02
N PRO A 399 21.43 -1.55 -1.56
CA PRO A 399 22.12 -1.68 -2.86
C PRO A 399 21.39 -0.99 -4.03
N ILE A 400 20.08 -0.93 -4.00
CA ILE A 400 19.28 -0.21 -5.00
C ILE A 400 19.56 1.30 -4.93
N LEU A 401 19.64 1.87 -3.73
CA LEU A 401 20.00 3.29 -3.57
C LEU A 401 21.42 3.58 -4.03
N LYS A 402 22.38 2.68 -3.78
CA LYS A 402 23.73 2.81 -4.31
C LYS A 402 23.76 2.84 -5.83
N LYS A 403 22.88 2.06 -6.47
CA LYS A 403 22.83 1.95 -7.94
C LYS A 403 22.07 3.10 -8.60
N TYR A 404 20.92 3.48 -8.07
CA TYR A 404 20.00 4.40 -8.74
C TYR A 404 19.91 5.77 -8.08
N GLY A 405 20.43 5.93 -6.84
CA GLY A 405 20.15 7.07 -6.00
C GLY A 405 20.57 8.42 -6.58
N GLU A 406 21.76 8.51 -7.19
CA GLU A 406 22.21 9.79 -7.76
C GLU A 406 21.31 10.20 -8.94
N MET A 407 21.07 9.28 -9.89
CA MET A 407 20.15 9.56 -10.99
C MET A 407 18.73 9.86 -10.52
N ALA A 408 18.27 9.20 -9.47
CA ALA A 408 16.95 9.44 -8.90
C ALA A 408 16.80 10.86 -8.35
N LYS A 409 17.84 11.43 -7.75
CA LYS A 409 17.84 12.83 -7.28
C LYS A 409 17.75 13.82 -8.46
N GLU A 410 18.39 13.50 -9.57
CA GLU A 410 18.39 14.33 -10.77
C GLU A 410 17.06 14.25 -11.53
N VAL A 411 16.55 13.03 -11.78
CA VAL A 411 15.30 12.81 -12.52
C VAL A 411 14.08 13.21 -11.71
N GLY A 412 14.10 12.96 -10.39
CA GLY A 412 13.06 13.38 -9.47
C GLY A 412 11.86 12.43 -9.40
N GLY A 413 10.69 13.00 -9.08
CA GLY A 413 9.49 12.25 -8.68
C GLY A 413 9.54 11.92 -7.19
N HIS A 414 8.85 12.75 -6.35
CA HIS A 414 8.82 12.63 -4.88
C HIS A 414 10.22 12.42 -4.25
N GLY A 415 11.20 13.26 -4.63
CA GLY A 415 12.56 13.14 -4.12
C GLY A 415 13.37 11.97 -4.73
N GLY A 416 12.88 11.37 -5.82
CA GLY A 416 13.55 10.30 -6.56
C GLY A 416 12.95 8.91 -6.36
N MET A 417 12.09 8.70 -5.36
CA MET A 417 11.51 7.38 -5.09
C MET A 417 10.66 6.84 -6.24
N ASP A 418 9.94 7.71 -6.97
CA ASP A 418 9.19 7.31 -8.16
C ASP A 418 10.12 6.77 -9.26
N PHE A 419 11.26 7.42 -9.49
CA PHE A 419 12.23 6.96 -10.50
C PHE A 419 12.87 5.63 -10.12
N ILE A 420 13.17 5.42 -8.83
CA ILE A 420 13.73 4.14 -8.35
C ILE A 420 12.70 3.02 -8.57
N MET A 421 11.43 3.25 -8.20
CA MET A 421 10.34 2.31 -8.41
C MET A 421 10.19 1.92 -9.88
N ASP A 422 10.09 2.92 -10.78
CA ASP A 422 9.94 2.70 -12.22
C ASP A 422 11.15 1.96 -12.81
N SER A 423 12.37 2.30 -12.37
CA SER A 423 13.61 1.64 -12.78
C SER A 423 13.65 0.18 -12.32
N ARG A 424 13.15 -0.13 -11.12
CA ARG A 424 13.06 -1.49 -10.59
C ARG A 424 12.05 -2.34 -11.37
N LEU A 425 10.88 -1.77 -11.67
CA LEU A 425 9.86 -2.43 -12.50
C LEU A 425 10.46 -2.85 -13.84
N VAL A 426 11.09 -1.92 -14.55
CA VAL A 426 11.70 -2.19 -15.85
C VAL A 426 12.85 -3.20 -15.73
N TYR A 427 13.74 -3.05 -14.73
CA TYR A 427 14.84 -3.98 -14.48
C TYR A 427 14.35 -5.42 -14.26
N CYS A 428 13.30 -5.61 -13.47
CA CYS A 428 12.76 -6.96 -13.24
C CYS A 428 12.16 -7.56 -14.51
N LEU A 429 11.40 -6.80 -15.30
CA LEU A 429 10.85 -7.27 -16.57
C LEU A 429 11.95 -7.61 -17.60
N GLN A 430 12.99 -6.78 -17.71
CA GLN A 430 14.11 -7.02 -18.62
C GLN A 430 14.89 -8.29 -18.27
N ASN A 431 14.96 -8.62 -17.00
CA ASN A 431 15.76 -9.74 -16.51
C ASN A 431 14.93 -11.00 -16.18
N GLY A 432 13.62 -10.96 -16.38
CA GLY A 432 12.72 -12.07 -16.06
C GLY A 432 12.72 -12.40 -14.57
N LEU A 433 12.78 -11.38 -13.71
CA LEU A 433 12.79 -11.50 -12.27
C LEU A 433 11.40 -11.26 -11.70
N PRO A 434 11.10 -11.78 -10.49
CA PRO A 434 9.93 -11.35 -9.74
C PRO A 434 9.95 -9.84 -9.51
N LEU A 435 8.78 -9.23 -9.52
CA LEU A 435 8.65 -7.82 -9.15
C LEU A 435 8.80 -7.65 -7.63
N ASP A 436 9.17 -6.44 -7.22
CA ASP A 436 9.35 -6.10 -5.81
C ASP A 436 8.02 -6.06 -5.05
N MET A 437 6.91 -5.78 -5.74
CA MET A 437 5.54 -5.83 -5.23
C MET A 437 4.68 -6.61 -6.20
N ASP A 438 3.80 -7.45 -5.69
CA ASP A 438 2.93 -8.30 -6.50
C ASP A 438 1.44 -7.99 -6.26
N VAL A 439 0.55 -8.76 -6.87
CA VAL A 439 -0.90 -8.56 -6.76
C VAL A 439 -1.44 -8.86 -5.37
N TYR A 440 -0.75 -9.67 -4.56
CA TYR A 440 -1.16 -9.96 -3.19
C TYR A 440 -0.83 -8.78 -2.27
N ASP A 441 0.34 -8.14 -2.46
CA ASP A 441 0.69 -6.87 -1.80
C ASP A 441 -0.33 -5.78 -2.16
N LEU A 442 -0.68 -5.67 -3.44
CA LEU A 442 -1.70 -4.76 -3.94
C LEU A 442 -3.04 -4.95 -3.20
N ALA A 443 -3.54 -6.19 -3.17
CA ALA A 443 -4.83 -6.51 -2.58
C ALA A 443 -4.84 -6.22 -1.07
N GLU A 444 -3.79 -6.62 -0.35
CA GLU A 444 -3.69 -6.42 1.08
C GLU A 444 -3.61 -4.94 1.47
N TRP A 445 -2.87 -4.13 0.70
CA TRP A 445 -2.73 -2.72 1.02
C TRP A 445 -3.95 -1.88 0.61
N CYS A 446 -4.70 -2.32 -0.40
CA CYS A 446 -5.89 -1.60 -0.87
C CYS A 446 -7.17 -1.95 -0.10
N CYS A 447 -7.28 -3.14 0.49
CA CYS A 447 -8.52 -3.57 1.15
C CYS A 447 -8.80 -2.89 2.49
N LEU A 448 -7.83 -2.16 3.09
CA LEU A 448 -7.98 -1.54 4.40
C LEU A 448 -9.17 -0.59 4.47
N ALA A 449 -9.47 0.13 3.40
CA ALA A 449 -10.61 1.04 3.36
C ALA A 449 -11.93 0.33 3.64
N GLU A 450 -12.20 -0.77 2.91
CA GLU A 450 -13.45 -1.51 3.06
C GLU A 450 -13.51 -2.30 4.37
N LEU A 451 -12.44 -3.02 4.73
CA LEU A 451 -12.37 -3.75 6.00
C LEU A 451 -12.49 -2.80 7.20
N GLY A 452 -11.88 -1.62 7.12
CA GLY A 452 -11.99 -0.58 8.13
C GLY A 452 -13.41 -0.04 8.24
N ALA A 453 -14.09 0.21 7.12
CA ALA A 453 -15.47 0.63 7.09
C ALA A 453 -16.38 -0.43 7.74
N ILE A 454 -16.21 -1.71 7.40
CA ILE A 454 -16.94 -2.81 8.02
C ILE A 454 -16.73 -2.84 9.54
N SER A 455 -15.50 -2.69 10.02
CA SER A 455 -15.19 -2.60 11.46
C SER A 455 -15.97 -1.46 12.13
N MET A 456 -15.85 -0.25 11.60
CA MET A 456 -16.43 0.97 12.18
C MET A 456 -17.97 1.00 12.10
N ASP A 457 -18.55 0.51 11.01
CA ASP A 457 -20.02 0.41 10.84
C ASP A 457 -20.65 -0.63 11.79
N ASN A 458 -19.81 -1.53 12.34
CA ASN A 458 -20.20 -2.53 13.33
C ASN A 458 -19.61 -2.26 14.73
N GLY A 459 -19.50 -0.99 15.12
CA GLY A 459 -19.08 -0.60 16.47
C GLY A 459 -17.59 -0.82 16.74
N CYS A 460 -16.74 -0.70 15.73
CA CYS A 460 -15.31 -0.96 15.79
C CYS A 460 -14.99 -2.42 16.14
N ALA A 461 -15.81 -3.34 15.66
CA ALA A 461 -15.60 -4.77 15.86
C ALA A 461 -14.35 -5.26 15.12
N ALA A 462 -13.75 -6.33 15.64
CA ALA A 462 -12.66 -7.00 14.96
C ALA A 462 -13.15 -7.64 13.64
N VAL A 463 -12.38 -7.49 12.59
CA VAL A 463 -12.60 -8.11 11.27
C VAL A 463 -11.47 -9.09 10.99
N ALA A 464 -11.81 -10.34 10.67
CA ALA A 464 -10.84 -11.32 10.20
C ALA A 464 -10.33 -10.90 8.82
N PHE A 465 -9.01 -10.73 8.71
CA PHE A 465 -8.39 -10.27 7.48
C PHE A 465 -8.30 -11.42 6.47
N PRO A 466 -8.78 -11.25 5.23
CA PRO A 466 -8.72 -12.30 4.21
C PRO A 466 -7.28 -12.73 3.91
N ASP A 467 -7.07 -13.99 3.62
CA ASP A 467 -5.76 -14.47 3.15
C ASP A 467 -5.71 -14.43 1.62
N PHE A 468 -5.21 -13.35 1.08
CA PHE A 468 -5.11 -13.15 -0.37
C PHE A 468 -4.21 -14.18 -1.06
N THR A 469 -3.27 -14.78 -0.33
CA THR A 469 -2.39 -15.84 -0.85
C THR A 469 -3.03 -17.24 -0.84
N ARG A 470 -4.21 -17.38 -0.22
CA ARG A 470 -4.91 -18.66 -0.06
C ARG A 470 -4.05 -19.74 0.60
N GLY A 471 -3.35 -19.39 1.68
CA GLY A 471 -2.50 -20.28 2.47
C GLY A 471 -1.03 -20.31 2.07
N GLU A 472 -0.64 -19.61 1.01
CA GLU A 472 0.75 -19.67 0.50
C GLU A 472 1.67 -18.58 1.09
N TRP A 473 1.19 -17.73 2.01
CA TRP A 473 1.94 -16.65 2.65
C TRP A 473 3.25 -17.07 3.31
N ASN A 474 3.43 -18.35 3.59
CA ASN A 474 4.58 -18.93 4.29
C ASN A 474 5.48 -19.81 3.41
N VAL A 475 5.23 -19.87 2.11
CA VAL A 475 6.05 -20.63 1.14
C VAL A 475 7.42 -19.97 0.96
N THR A 476 7.45 -18.66 0.87
CA THR A 476 8.68 -17.86 0.82
C THR A 476 8.97 -17.27 2.22
N LYS A 477 10.25 -17.19 2.61
CA LYS A 477 10.68 -16.63 3.89
C LYS A 477 11.52 -15.38 3.67
N GLY A 478 11.08 -14.29 4.28
CA GLY A 478 11.73 -12.99 4.22
C GLY A 478 11.52 -12.25 2.90
N TYR A 479 11.23 -10.97 3.01
CA TYR A 479 11.14 -10.08 1.86
C TYR A 479 12.54 -9.84 1.26
N LYS A 480 12.66 -9.93 -0.07
CA LYS A 480 13.92 -9.65 -0.76
C LYS A 480 13.66 -9.05 -2.13
N HIS A 481 14.37 -7.99 -2.44
CA HIS A 481 14.47 -7.48 -3.80
C HIS A 481 15.22 -8.48 -4.68
N ALA A 482 14.69 -8.76 -5.87
CA ALA A 482 15.33 -9.69 -6.80
C ALA A 482 16.52 -9.07 -7.54
N TYR A 483 17.64 -9.81 -7.63
CA TYR A 483 18.83 -9.43 -8.38
C TYR A 483 19.37 -10.63 -9.16
N LEU A 484 19.99 -10.38 -10.32
CA LEU A 484 20.64 -11.44 -11.12
C LEU A 484 21.73 -12.19 -10.34
N SER A 485 22.48 -11.49 -9.50
CA SER A 485 23.56 -12.08 -8.70
C SER A 485 23.07 -12.96 -7.54
N LEU A 486 21.82 -12.78 -7.09
CA LEU A 486 21.27 -13.56 -5.96
C LEU A 486 20.65 -14.89 -6.42
N ILE A 487 20.33 -15.05 -7.70
CA ILE A 487 19.77 -16.31 -8.23
C ILE A 487 20.81 -17.44 -8.18
N HIS A 488 22.10 -17.12 -8.20
CA HIS A 488 23.19 -18.10 -8.09
C HIS A 488 23.58 -18.49 -6.64
N ILE A 489 23.01 -17.85 -5.63
CA ILE A 489 23.36 -18.09 -4.22
C ILE A 489 22.32 -18.99 -3.51
N SER A 490 21.17 -19.26 -4.13
CA SER A 490 20.05 -19.97 -3.49
C SER A 490 19.94 -21.48 -3.79
N GLU A 491 20.96 -22.13 -4.36
CA GLU A 491 21.02 -23.58 -4.27
C GLU A 491 21.60 -23.96 -2.91
N PRO A 492 20.83 -24.62 -2.01
CA PRO A 492 21.40 -25.20 -0.82
C PRO A 492 22.35 -26.30 -1.25
N THR A 493 23.64 -26.11 -1.04
CA THR A 493 24.61 -27.22 -1.05
C THR A 493 24.12 -28.26 -0.07
N ARG A 494 23.56 -29.36 -0.57
CA ARG A 494 23.33 -30.55 0.22
C ARG A 494 24.67 -30.96 0.82
N PRO A 495 24.75 -31.15 2.14
CA PRO A 495 25.92 -31.79 2.70
C PRO A 495 26.03 -33.18 2.08
N LEU A 496 27.11 -33.44 1.34
CA LEU A 496 27.51 -34.80 0.99
C LEU A 496 27.90 -35.47 2.30
N TYR A 497 26.97 -36.26 2.83
CA TYR A 497 27.36 -37.30 3.79
C TYR A 497 28.16 -38.34 2.99
N ILE A 498 29.47 -38.32 3.16
CA ILE A 498 30.34 -39.42 2.81
C ILE A 498 30.15 -40.47 3.89
N SER A 499 29.68 -41.62 3.49
CA SER A 499 29.55 -42.86 4.27
C SER A 499 30.89 -43.39 4.76
#